data_3ad45b8b7c88896548be5e4c0eb0cfc7
#
_entry.id   3ad45b8b7c88896548be5e4c0eb0cfc7
#
_cell.length_a   1.000
_cell.length_b   1.000
_cell.length_c   1.000
_cell.angle_alpha   90.00
_cell.angle_beta   90.00
_cell.angle_gamma   90.00
#
_symmetry.space_group_name_H-M   'P 1'
#
loop_
_entity.id
_entity.type
_entity.pdbx_description
1 polymer ?
#
loop_
_entity_poly.entity_id
_entity_poly.type
_entity_poly.pdbx_seq_one_letter_code
_entity_poly.pdbx_strand_id
1 'polypeptide(L)'
;MEDAAIREGFAHLRPGREYDRLYDAALCRAGADWLVGINATRLFSVLYGVTLNVGRVMSPTLALLVKREAEIRGFESTPFYVPEISCKGFTASGEKQAEKEAAETICKSCEGQEAVVRTVEKQTKAVQPPRLYDLTTLQRECNRIYGYTAQQTLDYLQALYEKKLATYPRTDSQYLTEDMQGTALSLVRWLRGNMEFGKCCTAEPDIGRVTDGSRVTDHHAVIPTAEITRTDLSILPAGEKDVLTLVAARLLCATDQEHRFEAVTAVLDCGGCSFTAKGKTVLQMGWKEVERLYRLGMKQGKTEEQDREDPALPELRESQAFRPVSASVREGRTSPPRHYTEDSLLAAMETAGVEGLPEGAERKGLGTPATRAAILEKLVAVGFVERKKKQLIPTEKGTNLVTVLPDNIKSPMLTAEWESMLKQVERGEATAEAFMEGIAGMSRELVEQHTTPEERFKGLFPEAESGRREAVGVCPRCGGAVMEGKKGFFCEGRECGFALWKENRFFAAKKKKLTKAAASALLKEGRVSMSGLYSEKTGRTYDAVVMLDDTGGKYVNFKLEFPAKKGRKK
;
A
#
# COMPACT_ATOMS: atom_id res chain seq x y z
N MET A 1 -2.84 -18.18 -20.95
CA MET A 1 -2.95 -19.66 -20.99
C MET A 1 -2.67 -20.08 -22.41
N GLU A 2 -1.78 -21.05 -22.56
CA GLU A 2 -1.46 -21.63 -23.87
C GLU A 2 -2.49 -22.72 -24.22
N ASP A 3 -2.72 -22.93 -25.53
CA ASP A 3 -3.71 -23.92 -26.00
C ASP A 3 -3.40 -25.34 -25.49
N ALA A 4 -2.13 -25.69 -25.33
CA ALA A 4 -1.70 -26.97 -24.78
C ALA A 4 -2.16 -27.15 -23.33
N ALA A 5 -1.93 -26.18 -22.47
CA ALA A 5 -2.34 -26.20 -21.07
C ALA A 5 -3.87 -26.26 -20.89
N ILE A 6 -4.61 -25.58 -21.78
CA ILE A 6 -6.08 -25.64 -21.79
C ILE A 6 -6.56 -27.07 -22.12
N ARG A 7 -5.98 -27.70 -23.15
CA ARG A 7 -6.35 -29.06 -23.57
C ARG A 7 -6.01 -30.08 -22.48
N GLU A 8 -4.85 -29.95 -21.86
CA GLU A 8 -4.41 -30.80 -20.75
C GLU A 8 -5.35 -30.65 -19.53
N GLY A 9 -5.71 -29.39 -19.16
CA GLY A 9 -6.67 -29.14 -18.09
C GLY A 9 -8.03 -29.79 -18.33
N PHE A 10 -8.54 -29.72 -19.57
CA PHE A 10 -9.80 -30.41 -19.94
C PHE A 10 -9.67 -31.95 -19.93
N ALA A 11 -8.48 -32.48 -20.24
CA ALA A 11 -8.24 -33.93 -20.19
C ALA A 11 -8.18 -34.48 -18.75
N HIS A 12 -7.87 -33.63 -17.75
CA HIS A 12 -7.69 -34.00 -16.36
C HIS A 12 -8.73 -33.35 -15.41
N LEU A 13 -9.96 -33.11 -15.90
CA LEU A 13 -11.05 -32.61 -15.06
C LEU A 13 -11.37 -33.58 -13.92
N ARG A 14 -11.54 -33.02 -12.71
CA ARG A 14 -11.92 -33.77 -11.52
C ARG A 14 -13.40 -33.54 -11.19
N PRO A 15 -14.05 -34.47 -10.46
CA PRO A 15 -15.41 -34.26 -9.98
C PRO A 15 -15.52 -33.01 -9.11
N GLY A 16 -16.53 -32.14 -9.36
CA GLY A 16 -16.72 -30.88 -8.63
C GLY A 16 -16.80 -31.04 -7.12
N ARG A 17 -17.39 -32.14 -6.63
CA ARG A 17 -17.50 -32.46 -5.21
C ARG A 17 -16.17 -32.62 -4.45
N GLU A 18 -15.06 -32.85 -5.15
CA GLU A 18 -13.74 -32.85 -4.53
C GLU A 18 -13.32 -31.47 -4.03
N TYR A 19 -13.99 -30.42 -4.53
CA TYR A 19 -13.74 -29.02 -4.17
C TYR A 19 -14.76 -28.44 -3.20
N ASP A 20 -15.76 -29.22 -2.72
CA ASP A 20 -16.81 -28.72 -1.84
C ASP A 20 -16.22 -28.11 -0.56
N ARG A 21 -15.22 -28.73 0.05
CA ARG A 21 -14.56 -28.22 1.25
C ARG A 21 -13.77 -26.93 1.01
N LEU A 22 -13.13 -26.81 -0.13
CA LEU A 22 -12.44 -25.59 -0.54
C LEU A 22 -13.47 -24.46 -0.74
N TYR A 23 -14.61 -24.77 -1.36
CA TYR A 23 -15.72 -23.84 -1.52
C TYR A 23 -16.27 -23.40 -0.16
N ASP A 24 -16.49 -24.34 0.78
CA ASP A 24 -16.97 -24.05 2.14
C ASP A 24 -15.99 -23.13 2.88
N ALA A 25 -14.69 -23.40 2.82
CA ALA A 25 -13.67 -22.54 3.42
C ALA A 25 -13.68 -21.13 2.83
N ALA A 26 -13.86 -21.01 1.50
CA ALA A 26 -13.95 -19.71 0.84
C ALA A 26 -15.22 -18.94 1.24
N LEU A 27 -16.36 -19.62 1.33
CA LEU A 27 -17.64 -19.05 1.77
C LEU A 27 -17.57 -18.61 3.23
N CYS A 28 -16.99 -19.44 4.10
CA CYS A 28 -16.74 -19.11 5.51
C CYS A 28 -15.88 -17.85 5.65
N ARG A 29 -14.79 -17.74 4.88
CA ARG A 29 -13.94 -16.54 4.89
C ARG A 29 -14.74 -15.29 4.53
N ALA A 30 -15.49 -15.34 3.44
CA ALA A 30 -16.30 -14.20 2.98
C ALA A 30 -17.40 -13.84 3.98
N GLY A 31 -18.09 -14.84 4.54
CA GLY A 31 -19.12 -14.67 5.56
C GLY A 31 -18.59 -14.07 6.86
N ALA A 32 -17.46 -14.57 7.34
CA ALA A 32 -16.80 -14.09 8.55
C ALA A 32 -16.32 -12.64 8.41
N ASP A 33 -15.64 -12.32 7.31
CA ASP A 33 -15.19 -10.95 7.02
C ASP A 33 -16.37 -9.97 6.93
N TRP A 34 -17.49 -10.39 6.33
CA TRP A 34 -18.70 -9.59 6.25
C TRP A 34 -19.36 -9.42 7.63
N LEU A 35 -19.55 -10.51 8.38
CA LEU A 35 -20.25 -10.50 9.66
C LEU A 35 -19.54 -9.62 10.69
N VAL A 36 -18.22 -9.82 10.87
CA VAL A 36 -17.42 -9.01 11.81
C VAL A 36 -17.29 -7.58 11.30
N GLY A 37 -17.01 -7.40 10.02
CA GLY A 37 -16.84 -6.08 9.44
C GLY A 37 -18.07 -5.19 9.57
N ILE A 38 -19.27 -5.73 9.29
CA ILE A 38 -20.52 -4.93 9.37
C ILE A 38 -20.91 -4.65 10.82
N ASN A 39 -20.83 -5.66 11.72
CA ASN A 39 -21.22 -5.47 13.11
C ASN A 39 -20.27 -4.53 13.85
N ALA A 40 -18.95 -4.72 13.75
CA ALA A 40 -17.98 -3.82 14.35
C ALA A 40 -18.05 -2.39 13.76
N THR A 41 -18.18 -2.24 12.45
CA THR A 41 -18.35 -0.91 11.82
C THR A 41 -19.59 -0.20 12.35
N ARG A 42 -20.73 -0.87 12.42
CA ARG A 42 -21.98 -0.27 12.93
C ARG A 42 -21.90 0.04 14.42
N LEU A 43 -21.39 -0.89 15.22
CA LEU A 43 -21.20 -0.71 16.65
C LEU A 43 -20.40 0.54 16.96
N PHE A 44 -19.15 0.61 16.50
CA PHE A 44 -18.27 1.74 16.79
C PHE A 44 -18.75 3.04 16.14
N SER A 45 -19.38 2.96 14.97
CA SER A 45 -19.98 4.17 14.35
C SER A 45 -21.15 4.74 15.14
N VAL A 46 -21.99 3.88 15.73
CA VAL A 46 -23.11 4.30 16.57
C VAL A 46 -22.61 4.83 17.92
N LEU A 47 -21.68 4.13 18.56
CA LEU A 47 -21.11 4.52 19.85
C LEU A 47 -20.47 5.92 19.82
N TYR A 48 -19.76 6.24 18.74
CA TYR A 48 -18.99 7.48 18.63
C TYR A 48 -19.60 8.53 17.69
N GLY A 49 -20.79 8.28 17.11
CA GLY A 49 -21.51 9.24 16.28
C GLY A 49 -20.87 9.59 14.94
N VAL A 50 -19.84 8.86 14.51
CA VAL A 50 -19.07 9.11 13.28
C VAL A 50 -18.83 7.78 12.53
N THR A 51 -18.75 7.83 11.19
CA THR A 51 -18.47 6.60 10.42
C THR A 51 -17.08 6.08 10.72
N LEU A 52 -16.99 4.90 11.37
CA LEU A 52 -15.78 4.19 11.74
C LEU A 52 -15.78 2.82 11.07
N ASN A 53 -15.08 2.71 9.94
CA ASN A 53 -14.95 1.44 9.23
C ASN A 53 -13.98 0.52 9.98
N VAL A 54 -14.43 -0.68 10.30
CA VAL A 54 -13.65 -1.72 10.97
C VAL A 54 -13.57 -2.96 10.07
N GLY A 55 -12.44 -3.64 10.09
CA GLY A 55 -12.27 -4.88 9.31
C GLY A 55 -11.04 -5.65 9.74
N ARG A 56 -11.11 -6.98 9.63
CA ARG A 56 -10.11 -7.94 10.12
C ARG A 56 -8.68 -7.66 9.62
N VAL A 57 -8.51 -7.20 8.40
CA VAL A 57 -7.19 -6.86 7.83
C VAL A 57 -6.92 -5.36 7.93
N MET A 58 -7.94 -4.54 7.71
CA MET A 58 -7.81 -3.08 7.69
C MET A 58 -7.44 -2.52 9.07
N SER A 59 -8.06 -3.00 10.13
CA SER A 59 -7.81 -2.48 11.50
C SER A 59 -6.41 -2.82 12.02
N PRO A 60 -5.88 -4.06 11.90
CA PRO A 60 -4.49 -4.33 12.25
C PRO A 60 -3.48 -3.58 11.38
N THR A 61 -3.77 -3.39 10.09
CA THR A 61 -2.90 -2.58 9.21
C THR A 61 -2.82 -1.12 9.69
N LEU A 62 -3.95 -0.55 10.09
CA LEU A 62 -3.98 0.79 10.69
C LEU A 62 -3.23 0.82 12.03
N ALA A 63 -3.35 -0.24 12.84
CA ALA A 63 -2.65 -0.35 14.12
C ALA A 63 -1.12 -0.37 13.95
N LEU A 64 -0.58 -1.01 12.89
CA LEU A 64 0.85 -0.93 12.55
C LEU A 64 1.31 0.51 12.31
N LEU A 65 0.52 1.29 11.57
CA LEU A 65 0.82 2.69 11.29
C LEU A 65 0.78 3.54 12.55
N VAL A 66 -0.24 3.36 13.39
CA VAL A 66 -0.39 4.10 14.67
C VAL A 66 0.72 3.76 15.64
N LYS A 67 1.10 2.48 15.75
CA LYS A 67 2.24 2.04 16.57
C LYS A 67 3.55 2.71 16.12
N ARG A 68 3.82 2.72 14.81
CA ARG A 68 5.00 3.37 14.23
C ARG A 68 5.01 4.88 14.51
N GLU A 69 3.88 5.54 14.41
CA GLU A 69 3.77 6.96 14.72
C GLU A 69 4.03 7.24 16.22
N ALA A 70 3.55 6.38 17.11
CA ALA A 70 3.84 6.46 18.53
C ALA A 70 5.34 6.27 18.83
N GLU A 71 5.99 5.30 18.17
CA GLU A 71 7.44 5.07 18.25
C GLU A 71 8.23 6.31 17.80
N ILE A 72 7.79 6.98 16.72
CA ILE A 72 8.44 8.19 16.22
C ILE A 72 8.27 9.36 17.19
N ARG A 73 7.06 9.57 17.71
CA ARG A 73 6.75 10.65 18.64
C ARG A 73 7.41 10.47 20.01
N GLY A 74 7.51 9.25 20.49
CA GLY A 74 8.16 8.92 21.75
C GLY A 74 9.67 8.78 21.66
N PHE A 75 10.25 8.95 20.47
CA PHE A 75 11.69 8.76 20.29
C PHE A 75 12.49 9.96 20.81
N GLU A 76 13.40 9.69 21.72
CA GLU A 76 14.38 10.66 22.22
C GLU A 76 15.71 10.49 21.51
N SER A 77 16.14 11.52 20.79
CA SER A 77 17.41 11.51 20.06
C SER A 77 18.57 11.71 21.00
N THR A 78 19.41 10.69 21.16
CA THR A 78 20.62 10.74 21.96
C THR A 78 21.85 10.98 21.10
N PRO A 79 22.80 11.86 21.52
CA PRO A 79 24.07 12.03 20.82
C PRO A 79 24.96 10.79 21.02
N PHE A 80 25.88 10.59 20.11
CA PHE A 80 26.94 9.62 20.23
C PHE A 80 28.20 10.12 19.52
N TYR A 81 29.34 9.64 19.95
CA TYR A 81 30.64 10.08 19.49
C TYR A 81 31.49 8.87 19.09
N VAL A 82 32.06 8.91 17.89
CA VAL A 82 32.89 7.82 17.36
C VAL A 82 34.28 8.41 17.12
N PRO A 83 35.32 7.94 17.89
CA PRO A 83 36.69 8.32 17.58
C PRO A 83 37.10 7.67 16.25
N GLU A 84 37.72 8.43 15.38
CA GLU A 84 38.17 7.99 14.06
C GLU A 84 39.63 8.35 13.88
N ILE A 85 40.41 7.45 13.29
CA ILE A 85 41.77 7.70 12.86
C ILE A 85 41.84 7.68 11.33
N SER A 86 42.47 8.70 10.76
CA SER A 86 42.76 8.77 9.34
C SER A 86 44.17 8.26 9.09
N CYS A 87 44.27 7.16 8.38
CA CYS A 87 45.48 6.59 7.86
C CYS A 87 45.66 6.98 6.39
N LYS A 88 46.84 6.75 5.82
CA LYS A 88 47.11 7.05 4.42
C LYS A 88 46.19 6.21 3.51
N GLY A 89 45.12 6.84 3.00
CA GLY A 89 44.19 6.23 2.03
C GLY A 89 42.92 5.60 2.60
N PHE A 90 42.73 5.59 3.93
CA PHE A 90 41.51 5.08 4.56
C PHE A 90 41.29 5.65 5.97
N THR A 91 40.11 5.46 6.52
CA THR A 91 39.72 5.82 7.88
C THR A 91 39.31 4.57 8.66
N ALA A 92 39.73 4.48 9.91
CA ALA A 92 39.29 3.43 10.83
C ALA A 92 38.52 4.06 12.00
N SER A 93 37.42 3.44 12.40
CA SER A 93 36.53 3.91 13.46
C SER A 93 36.73 3.08 14.73
N GLY A 94 36.80 3.75 15.87
CA GLY A 94 36.80 3.14 17.19
C GLY A 94 35.39 2.81 17.67
N GLU A 95 35.32 2.37 18.93
CA GLU A 95 34.05 2.04 19.57
C GLU A 95 33.21 3.31 19.83
N LYS A 96 31.90 3.20 19.66
CA LYS A 96 30.94 4.29 19.88
C LYS A 96 30.88 4.67 21.36
N GLN A 97 31.07 5.95 21.67
CA GLN A 97 31.04 6.53 23.01
C GLN A 97 29.76 7.31 23.26
N ALA A 98 29.25 7.29 24.48
CA ALA A 98 28.09 8.10 24.88
C ALA A 98 28.53 9.54 25.20
N GLU A 99 29.73 9.71 25.74
CA GLU A 99 30.27 10.99 26.19
C GLU A 99 31.34 11.52 25.20
N LYS A 100 31.28 12.82 24.93
CA LYS A 100 32.22 13.49 24.01
C LYS A 100 33.64 13.47 24.52
N GLU A 101 33.81 13.74 25.80
CA GLU A 101 35.09 13.80 26.47
C GLU A 101 35.83 12.44 26.42
N ALA A 102 35.11 11.33 26.50
CA ALA A 102 35.69 10.01 26.36
C ALA A 102 36.25 9.80 24.94
N ALA A 103 35.49 10.17 23.91
CA ALA A 103 35.95 10.08 22.53
C ALA A 103 37.14 11.03 22.24
N GLU A 104 37.12 12.25 22.78
CA GLU A 104 38.20 13.21 22.64
C GLU A 104 39.49 12.71 23.32
N THR A 105 39.38 12.05 24.47
CA THR A 105 40.52 11.47 25.19
C THR A 105 41.18 10.37 24.34
N ILE A 106 40.39 9.50 23.72
CA ILE A 106 40.89 8.48 22.80
C ILE A 106 41.57 9.13 21.59
N CYS A 107 40.98 10.16 20.99
CA CYS A 107 41.59 10.86 19.86
C CYS A 107 42.93 11.52 20.26
N LYS A 108 43.01 12.17 21.42
CA LYS A 108 44.26 12.80 21.94
C LYS A 108 45.35 11.76 22.14
N SER A 109 45.06 10.55 22.61
CA SER A 109 46.04 9.49 22.75
C SER A 109 46.56 8.92 21.43
N CYS A 110 45.81 9.13 20.34
CA CYS A 110 46.12 8.62 18.99
C CYS A 110 46.77 9.67 18.09
N GLU A 111 46.52 10.97 18.33
CA GLU A 111 46.97 12.05 17.45
C GLU A 111 48.51 12.04 17.27
N GLY A 112 48.95 12.00 16.02
CA GLY A 112 50.36 11.96 15.65
C GLY A 112 51.08 10.64 15.98
N GLN A 113 50.38 9.66 16.55
CA GLN A 113 50.93 8.36 16.92
C GLN A 113 50.96 7.42 15.69
N GLU A 114 51.46 6.20 15.95
CA GLU A 114 51.50 5.10 15.00
C GLU A 114 50.27 4.21 15.19
N ALA A 115 49.58 3.90 14.11
CA ALA A 115 48.55 2.88 14.09
C ALA A 115 49.11 1.59 13.47
N VAL A 116 49.04 0.48 14.20
CA VAL A 116 49.55 -0.83 13.77
C VAL A 116 48.39 -1.76 13.49
N VAL A 117 48.38 -2.36 12.32
CA VAL A 117 47.40 -3.39 11.93
C VAL A 117 47.62 -4.65 12.75
N ARG A 118 46.63 -5.03 13.56
CA ARG A 118 46.65 -6.24 14.40
C ARG A 118 46.19 -7.47 13.65
N THR A 119 45.05 -7.34 12.95
CA THR A 119 44.47 -8.43 12.17
C THR A 119 43.91 -7.90 10.85
N VAL A 120 43.96 -8.72 9.81
CA VAL A 120 43.31 -8.47 8.54
C VAL A 120 42.49 -9.71 8.17
N GLU A 121 41.18 -9.57 8.23
CA GLU A 121 40.24 -10.62 7.85
C GLU A 121 39.73 -10.34 6.46
N LYS A 122 39.91 -11.29 5.54
CA LYS A 122 39.39 -11.23 4.16
C LYS A 122 38.37 -12.33 3.97
N GLN A 123 37.18 -11.98 3.56
CA GLN A 123 36.10 -12.94 3.33
C GLN A 123 35.46 -12.69 1.97
N THR A 124 35.52 -13.68 1.09
CA THR A 124 34.73 -13.65 -0.14
C THR A 124 33.26 -13.91 0.18
N LYS A 125 32.42 -12.95 -0.17
CA LYS A 125 30.95 -13.04 -0.02
C LYS A 125 30.29 -13.05 -1.38
N ALA A 126 29.19 -13.83 -1.48
CA ALA A 126 28.34 -13.88 -2.65
C ALA A 126 26.93 -13.43 -2.29
N VAL A 127 26.35 -12.56 -3.11
CA VAL A 127 24.95 -12.18 -3.03
C VAL A 127 24.23 -12.82 -4.20
N GLN A 128 23.32 -13.73 -3.87
CA GLN A 128 22.55 -14.46 -4.87
C GLN A 128 21.65 -13.51 -5.68
N PRO A 129 21.37 -13.83 -6.95
CA PRO A 129 20.38 -13.15 -7.74
C PRO A 129 19.02 -13.08 -7.04
N PRO A 130 18.27 -11.99 -7.22
CA PRO A 130 16.93 -11.87 -6.66
C PRO A 130 15.99 -12.88 -7.34
N ARG A 131 14.93 -13.26 -6.64
CA ARG A 131 13.83 -14.06 -7.23
C ARG A 131 13.03 -13.22 -8.21
N LEU A 132 12.20 -13.88 -9.02
CA LEU A 132 11.22 -13.21 -9.87
C LEU A 132 10.20 -12.44 -9.01
N TYR A 133 9.38 -11.61 -9.64
CA TYR A 133 8.34 -10.89 -8.93
C TYR A 133 7.09 -11.73 -8.73
N ASP A 134 6.60 -11.73 -7.50
CA ASP A 134 5.17 -11.81 -7.20
C ASP A 134 4.56 -10.39 -7.22
N LEU A 135 3.24 -10.27 -7.00
CA LEU A 135 2.58 -8.97 -7.01
C LEU A 135 3.12 -8.05 -5.92
N THR A 136 3.29 -8.55 -4.69
CA THR A 136 3.71 -7.71 -3.55
C THR A 136 5.12 -7.17 -3.71
N THR A 137 6.06 -8.00 -4.11
CA THR A 137 7.45 -7.57 -4.33
C THR A 137 7.56 -6.58 -5.48
N LEU A 138 6.76 -6.75 -6.54
CA LEU A 138 6.68 -5.77 -7.62
C LEU A 138 6.11 -4.43 -7.15
N GLN A 139 5.01 -4.45 -6.39
CA GLN A 139 4.41 -3.22 -5.82
C GLN A 139 5.38 -2.47 -4.92
N ARG A 140 6.10 -3.21 -4.07
CA ARG A 140 7.14 -2.65 -3.18
C ARG A 140 8.24 -1.98 -3.98
N GLU A 141 8.74 -2.63 -5.00
CA GLU A 141 9.84 -2.08 -5.80
C GLU A 141 9.39 -0.90 -6.67
N CYS A 142 8.20 -0.95 -7.27
CA CYS A 142 7.61 0.19 -7.99
C CYS A 142 7.41 1.41 -7.06
N ASN A 143 6.98 1.20 -5.81
CA ASN A 143 6.87 2.29 -4.85
C ASN A 143 8.25 2.89 -4.50
N ARG A 144 9.26 2.03 -4.29
CA ARG A 144 10.62 2.46 -3.98
C ARG A 144 11.24 3.26 -5.13
N ILE A 145 11.14 2.76 -6.36
CA ILE A 145 11.80 3.34 -7.54
C ILE A 145 11.00 4.53 -8.08
N TYR A 146 9.74 4.32 -8.43
CA TYR A 146 8.91 5.29 -9.14
C TYR A 146 8.00 6.11 -8.23
N GLY A 147 7.75 5.64 -7.00
CA GLY A 147 6.77 6.24 -6.10
C GLY A 147 5.33 5.89 -6.44
N TYR A 148 5.11 4.87 -7.27
CA TYR A 148 3.75 4.39 -7.57
C TYR A 148 3.12 3.78 -6.33
N THR A 149 1.81 3.94 -6.19
CA THR A 149 1.06 3.23 -5.17
C THR A 149 0.93 1.75 -5.55
N ALA A 150 0.64 0.91 -4.56
CA ALA A 150 0.37 -0.51 -4.80
C ALA A 150 -0.79 -0.71 -5.80
N GLN A 151 -1.83 0.15 -5.71
CA GLN A 151 -2.95 0.11 -6.64
C GLN A 151 -2.53 0.54 -8.05
N GLN A 152 -1.77 1.62 -8.21
CA GLN A 152 -1.27 2.04 -9.52
C GLN A 152 -0.43 0.95 -10.18
N THR A 153 0.45 0.31 -9.41
CA THR A 153 1.27 -0.79 -9.92
C THR A 153 0.39 -1.96 -10.39
N LEU A 154 -0.64 -2.32 -9.62
CA LEU A 154 -1.59 -3.36 -10.01
C LEU A 154 -2.35 -2.99 -11.28
N ASP A 155 -2.81 -1.73 -11.40
CA ASP A 155 -3.56 -1.25 -12.56
C ASP A 155 -2.70 -1.28 -13.83
N TYR A 156 -1.44 -0.85 -13.75
CA TYR A 156 -0.50 -0.93 -14.88
C TYR A 156 -0.19 -2.37 -15.26
N LEU A 157 0.05 -3.24 -14.28
CA LEU A 157 0.32 -4.66 -14.54
C LEU A 157 -0.92 -5.37 -15.12
N GLN A 158 -2.11 -5.03 -14.65
CA GLN A 158 -3.37 -5.54 -15.20
C GLN A 158 -3.55 -5.11 -16.68
N ALA A 159 -3.27 -3.85 -16.99
CA ALA A 159 -3.31 -3.36 -18.36
C ALA A 159 -2.30 -4.07 -19.29
N LEU A 160 -1.10 -4.35 -18.77
CA LEU A 160 -0.09 -5.13 -19.49
C LEU A 160 -0.53 -6.59 -19.73
N TYR A 161 -1.16 -7.21 -18.74
CA TYR A 161 -1.73 -8.55 -18.87
C TYR A 161 -2.83 -8.60 -19.93
N GLU A 162 -3.75 -7.64 -19.94
CA GLU A 162 -4.82 -7.54 -20.95
C GLU A 162 -4.26 -7.32 -22.36
N LYS A 163 -3.14 -6.61 -22.49
CA LYS A 163 -2.37 -6.46 -23.74
C LYS A 163 -1.50 -7.68 -24.05
N LYS A 164 -1.53 -8.72 -23.22
CA LYS A 164 -0.72 -9.95 -23.34
C LYS A 164 0.79 -9.70 -23.25
N LEU A 165 1.24 -8.59 -22.64
CA LEU A 165 2.66 -8.24 -22.51
C LEU A 165 3.28 -8.74 -21.21
N ALA A 166 2.47 -9.04 -20.20
CA ALA A 166 2.90 -9.64 -18.93
C ALA A 166 2.02 -10.83 -18.57
N THR A 167 2.52 -11.71 -17.72
CA THR A 167 1.76 -12.83 -17.15
C THR A 167 0.75 -12.36 -16.11
N TYR A 168 -0.04 -13.26 -15.53
CA TYR A 168 -1.14 -12.91 -14.63
C TYR A 168 -0.67 -12.09 -13.42
N PRO A 169 -1.31 -10.96 -13.09
CA PRO A 169 -0.80 -10.02 -12.11
C PRO A 169 -0.95 -10.46 -10.66
N ARG A 170 -2.00 -11.23 -10.32
CA ARG A 170 -2.31 -11.58 -8.92
C ARG A 170 -1.72 -12.93 -8.55
N THR A 171 -0.40 -12.98 -8.41
CA THR A 171 0.33 -14.17 -8.00
C THR A 171 1.11 -13.90 -6.71
N ASP A 172 1.27 -14.93 -5.90
CA ASP A 172 2.14 -14.99 -4.73
C ASP A 172 3.43 -15.80 -4.97
N SER A 173 3.56 -16.42 -6.15
CA SER A 173 4.74 -17.17 -6.53
C SER A 173 5.83 -16.28 -7.14
N GLN A 174 7.07 -16.61 -6.83
CA GLN A 174 8.29 -16.02 -7.38
C GLN A 174 9.04 -16.99 -8.29
N TYR A 175 8.36 -18.08 -8.72
CA TYR A 175 8.93 -19.16 -9.52
C TYR A 175 8.08 -19.43 -10.76
N LEU A 176 8.73 -20.08 -11.75
CA LEU A 176 8.11 -20.61 -12.96
C LEU A 176 7.92 -22.11 -12.81
N THR A 177 7.05 -22.68 -13.62
CA THR A 177 6.90 -24.12 -13.80
C THR A 177 7.91 -24.67 -14.82
N GLU A 178 8.17 -25.96 -14.80
CA GLU A 178 9.19 -26.62 -15.62
C GLU A 178 8.91 -26.49 -17.12
N ASP A 179 7.66 -26.51 -17.54
CA ASP A 179 7.22 -26.33 -18.93
C ASP A 179 7.56 -24.93 -19.49
N MET A 180 7.73 -23.93 -18.62
CA MET A 180 8.07 -22.57 -19.02
C MET A 180 9.56 -22.32 -19.29
N GLN A 181 10.45 -23.28 -18.98
CA GLN A 181 11.90 -23.08 -19.11
C GLN A 181 12.34 -22.65 -20.52
N GLY A 182 11.79 -23.32 -21.57
CA GLY A 182 12.11 -22.97 -22.95
C GLY A 182 11.68 -21.58 -23.36
N THR A 183 10.48 -21.19 -22.96
CA THR A 183 9.92 -19.85 -23.21
C THR A 183 10.74 -18.79 -22.47
N ALA A 184 11.04 -19.02 -21.18
CA ALA A 184 11.84 -18.10 -20.37
C ALA A 184 13.26 -17.91 -20.93
N LEU A 185 13.93 -19.01 -21.37
CA LEU A 185 15.26 -18.94 -22.00
C LEU A 185 15.25 -18.10 -23.27
N SER A 186 14.26 -18.33 -24.13
CA SER A 186 14.10 -17.57 -25.39
C SER A 186 13.88 -16.09 -25.13
N LEU A 187 13.06 -15.77 -24.12
CA LEU A 187 12.78 -14.41 -23.70
C LEU A 187 14.02 -13.71 -23.12
N VAL A 188 14.77 -14.40 -22.24
CA VAL A 188 16.04 -13.87 -21.68
C VAL A 188 17.04 -13.55 -22.79
N ARG A 189 17.20 -14.44 -23.77
CA ARG A 189 18.10 -14.23 -24.92
C ARG A 189 17.68 -13.01 -25.74
N TRP A 190 16.38 -12.85 -25.99
CA TRP A 190 15.88 -11.67 -26.70
C TRP A 190 16.11 -10.39 -25.90
N LEU A 191 15.82 -10.36 -24.60
CA LEU A 191 16.02 -9.20 -23.72
C LEU A 191 17.49 -8.78 -23.67
N ARG A 192 18.44 -9.73 -23.64
CA ARG A 192 19.88 -9.45 -23.68
C ARG A 192 20.29 -8.70 -24.94
N GLY A 193 19.72 -9.03 -26.09
CA GLY A 193 20.03 -8.39 -27.35
C GLY A 193 19.34 -7.05 -27.59
N ASN A 194 18.19 -6.82 -26.99
CA ASN A 194 17.30 -5.71 -27.33
C ASN A 194 17.14 -4.65 -26.24
N MET A 195 17.51 -4.95 -24.98
CA MET A 195 17.47 -4.00 -23.88
C MET A 195 18.89 -3.52 -23.52
N GLU A 196 19.09 -2.22 -23.37
CA GLU A 196 20.42 -1.66 -23.06
C GLU A 196 21.02 -2.26 -21.78
N PHE A 197 20.19 -2.43 -20.73
CA PHE A 197 20.61 -3.06 -19.50
C PHE A 197 20.82 -4.58 -19.58
N GLY A 198 20.42 -5.20 -20.69
CA GLY A 198 20.64 -6.64 -20.95
C GLY A 198 21.98 -6.96 -21.61
N LYS A 199 22.60 -5.98 -22.28
CA LYS A 199 23.85 -6.16 -23.05
C LYS A 199 25.05 -6.54 -22.17
N CYS A 200 25.00 -6.30 -20.87
CA CYS A 200 26.07 -6.67 -19.94
C CYS A 200 26.06 -8.17 -19.56
N CYS A 201 24.96 -8.89 -19.81
CA CYS A 201 24.85 -10.31 -19.47
C CYS A 201 25.66 -11.16 -20.46
N THR A 202 26.81 -11.66 -20.05
CA THR A 202 27.72 -12.46 -20.91
C THR A 202 27.66 -13.95 -20.60
N ALA A 203 27.29 -14.35 -19.38
CA ALA A 203 27.19 -15.73 -18.96
C ALA A 203 25.91 -16.40 -19.47
N GLU A 204 25.89 -17.73 -19.58
CA GLU A 204 24.65 -18.46 -19.85
C GLU A 204 23.63 -18.24 -18.74
N PRO A 205 22.35 -18.00 -19.06
CA PRO A 205 21.32 -17.75 -18.07
C PRO A 205 20.97 -19.04 -17.32
N ASP A 206 20.93 -18.97 -16.01
CA ASP A 206 20.50 -20.05 -15.14
C ASP A 206 18.96 -20.00 -14.94
N ILE A 207 18.24 -20.62 -15.89
CA ILE A 207 16.78 -20.72 -15.83
C ILE A 207 16.33 -21.68 -14.72
N GLY A 208 17.14 -22.70 -14.39
CA GLY A 208 16.83 -23.65 -13.31
C GLY A 208 16.64 -22.96 -11.96
N ARG A 209 17.37 -21.86 -11.70
CA ARG A 209 17.26 -21.10 -10.45
C ARG A 209 15.86 -20.49 -10.22
N VAL A 210 15.17 -20.13 -11.28
CA VAL A 210 13.85 -19.51 -11.23
C VAL A 210 12.70 -20.48 -11.50
N THR A 211 13.03 -21.78 -11.67
CA THR A 211 12.05 -22.84 -11.97
C THR A 211 11.93 -23.77 -10.77
N ASP A 212 10.73 -23.83 -10.21
CA ASP A 212 10.37 -24.75 -9.12
C ASP A 212 8.84 -24.86 -9.07
N GLY A 213 8.27 -25.82 -9.79
CA GLY A 213 6.82 -26.02 -9.87
C GLY A 213 6.17 -26.34 -8.53
N SER A 214 6.93 -26.89 -7.55
CA SER A 214 6.41 -27.15 -6.21
C SER A 214 6.10 -25.89 -5.41
N ARG A 215 6.63 -24.75 -5.84
CA ARG A 215 6.41 -23.40 -5.26
C ARG A 215 5.47 -22.54 -6.08
N VAL A 216 4.83 -23.13 -7.07
CA VAL A 216 3.78 -22.47 -7.85
C VAL A 216 2.46 -23.08 -7.39
N THR A 217 1.58 -22.21 -6.84
CA THR A 217 0.25 -22.63 -6.40
C THR A 217 -0.75 -22.49 -7.55
N ASP A 218 -1.42 -21.36 -7.67
CA ASP A 218 -2.41 -21.08 -8.70
C ASP A 218 -1.77 -20.46 -9.96
N HIS A 219 -0.78 -19.60 -9.77
CA HIS A 219 -0.13 -18.83 -10.82
C HIS A 219 1.38 -18.72 -10.57
N HIS A 220 2.16 -18.84 -11.65
CA HIS A 220 3.60 -18.61 -11.60
C HIS A 220 3.95 -17.11 -11.47
N ALA A 221 5.23 -16.80 -11.27
CA ALA A 221 5.77 -15.46 -11.14
C ALA A 221 5.40 -14.53 -12.32
N VAL A 222 5.45 -13.22 -12.05
CA VAL A 222 5.27 -12.19 -13.08
C VAL A 222 6.51 -12.10 -13.96
N ILE A 223 6.35 -12.37 -15.25
CA ILE A 223 7.38 -12.19 -16.28
C ILE A 223 6.76 -11.52 -17.53
N PRO A 224 7.56 -10.92 -18.42
CA PRO A 224 7.08 -10.52 -19.73
C PRO A 224 6.65 -11.75 -20.53
N THR A 225 5.77 -11.58 -21.49
CA THR A 225 5.42 -12.65 -22.45
C THR A 225 6.22 -12.51 -23.75
N ALA A 226 6.11 -13.50 -24.63
CA ALA A 226 6.74 -13.46 -25.95
C ALA A 226 6.24 -12.28 -26.83
N GLU A 227 5.06 -11.72 -26.53
CA GLU A 227 4.52 -10.56 -27.26
C GLU A 227 5.39 -9.28 -27.13
N ILE A 228 6.24 -9.19 -26.09
CA ILE A 228 7.21 -8.08 -25.94
C ILE A 228 8.14 -8.00 -27.15
N THR A 229 8.44 -9.13 -27.81
CA THR A 229 9.35 -9.19 -28.95
C THR A 229 8.79 -8.58 -30.24
N ARG A 230 7.47 -8.38 -30.29
CA ARG A 230 6.72 -7.88 -31.44
C ARG A 230 6.09 -6.53 -31.21
N THR A 231 6.16 -6.01 -29.97
CA THR A 231 5.51 -4.79 -29.58
C THR A 231 6.48 -3.62 -29.54
N ASP A 232 6.09 -2.50 -30.13
CA ASP A 232 6.81 -1.23 -29.96
C ASP A 232 6.52 -0.69 -28.54
N LEU A 233 7.51 -0.78 -27.67
CA LEU A 233 7.39 -0.31 -26.29
C LEU A 233 7.31 1.21 -26.16
N SER A 234 7.60 1.96 -27.24
CA SER A 234 7.53 3.43 -27.23
C SER A 234 6.10 3.96 -27.18
N ILE A 235 5.13 3.16 -27.62
CA ILE A 235 3.70 3.52 -27.65
C ILE A 235 2.98 3.27 -26.33
N LEU A 236 3.62 2.56 -25.38
CA LEU A 236 3.02 2.28 -24.10
C LEU A 236 2.94 3.54 -23.23
N PRO A 237 1.87 3.70 -22.45
CA PRO A 237 1.81 4.69 -21.38
C PRO A 237 3.00 4.55 -20.44
N ALA A 238 3.51 5.67 -19.91
CA ALA A 238 4.75 5.70 -19.14
C ALA A 238 4.74 4.69 -17.97
N GLY A 239 3.66 4.64 -17.18
CA GLY A 239 3.57 3.73 -16.04
C GLY A 239 3.56 2.24 -16.44
N GLU A 240 2.90 1.90 -17.55
CA GLU A 240 2.94 0.53 -18.09
C GLU A 240 4.34 0.16 -18.59
N LYS A 241 5.00 1.10 -19.31
CA LYS A 241 6.37 0.91 -19.78
C LYS A 241 7.34 0.72 -18.62
N ASP A 242 7.22 1.54 -17.56
CA ASP A 242 8.06 1.46 -16.37
C ASP A 242 7.92 0.08 -15.69
N VAL A 243 6.69 -0.39 -15.48
CA VAL A 243 6.42 -1.70 -14.87
C VAL A 243 6.94 -2.83 -15.77
N LEU A 244 6.69 -2.81 -17.07
CA LEU A 244 7.15 -3.86 -17.99
C LEU A 244 8.67 -3.95 -18.05
N THR A 245 9.35 -2.80 -18.14
CA THR A 245 10.82 -2.78 -18.18
C THR A 245 11.44 -3.20 -16.86
N LEU A 246 10.82 -2.88 -15.73
CA LEU A 246 11.24 -3.37 -14.41
C LEU A 246 11.11 -4.89 -14.31
N VAL A 247 9.99 -5.45 -14.77
CA VAL A 247 9.75 -6.91 -14.80
C VAL A 247 10.77 -7.59 -15.72
N ALA A 248 11.08 -7.01 -16.88
CA ALA A 248 12.10 -7.50 -17.80
C ALA A 248 13.52 -7.48 -17.19
N ALA A 249 13.87 -6.37 -16.53
CA ALA A 249 15.16 -6.26 -15.82
C ALA A 249 15.27 -7.30 -14.69
N ARG A 250 14.18 -7.55 -13.95
CA ARG A 250 14.15 -8.56 -12.90
C ARG A 250 14.38 -9.97 -13.45
N LEU A 251 13.78 -10.32 -14.59
CA LEU A 251 13.99 -11.61 -15.23
C LEU A 251 15.47 -11.81 -15.60
N LEU A 252 16.11 -10.78 -16.14
CA LEU A 252 17.55 -10.81 -16.43
C LEU A 252 18.39 -10.95 -15.16
N CYS A 253 18.10 -10.16 -14.11
CA CYS A 253 18.81 -10.26 -12.83
C CYS A 253 18.66 -11.66 -12.22
N ALA A 254 17.44 -12.21 -12.20
CA ALA A 254 17.15 -13.48 -11.55
C ALA A 254 17.84 -14.68 -12.21
N THR A 255 18.17 -14.57 -13.49
CA THR A 255 18.80 -15.63 -14.28
C THR A 255 20.29 -15.40 -14.54
N ASP A 256 20.87 -14.31 -14.01
CA ASP A 256 22.29 -13.98 -14.18
C ASP A 256 23.14 -14.56 -13.04
N GLN A 257 24.44 -14.30 -13.07
CA GLN A 257 25.41 -14.74 -12.07
C GLN A 257 25.25 -13.98 -10.75
N GLU A 258 25.69 -14.58 -9.67
CA GLU A 258 25.79 -13.96 -8.36
C GLU A 258 26.74 -12.74 -8.36
N HIS A 259 26.47 -11.79 -7.48
CA HIS A 259 27.40 -10.70 -7.18
C HIS A 259 28.43 -11.17 -6.15
N ARG A 260 29.74 -11.16 -6.49
CA ARG A 260 30.81 -11.58 -5.60
C ARG A 260 31.71 -10.41 -5.23
N PHE A 261 32.08 -10.33 -3.97
CA PHE A 261 32.99 -9.32 -3.48
C PHE A 261 33.84 -9.86 -2.33
N GLU A 262 35.02 -9.30 -2.18
CA GLU A 262 35.87 -9.49 -0.99
C GLU A 262 35.52 -8.41 0.03
N ALA A 263 35.06 -8.82 1.19
CA ALA A 263 34.92 -7.94 2.36
C ALA A 263 36.21 -8.02 3.17
N VAL A 264 36.82 -6.88 3.45
CA VAL A 264 38.04 -6.76 4.25
C VAL A 264 37.69 -6.05 5.54
N THR A 265 38.05 -6.65 6.67
CA THR A 265 37.96 -6.02 8.00
C THR A 265 39.36 -6.01 8.59
N ALA A 266 39.90 -4.84 8.82
CA ALA A 266 41.21 -4.68 9.49
C ALA A 266 41.01 -4.06 10.86
N VAL A 267 41.62 -4.64 11.86
CA VAL A 267 41.69 -4.10 13.23
C VAL A 267 43.06 -3.49 13.44
N LEU A 268 43.07 -2.21 13.84
CA LEU A 268 44.28 -1.46 14.11
C LEU A 268 44.34 -1.12 15.59
N ASP A 269 45.53 -1.08 16.13
CA ASP A 269 45.83 -0.53 17.46
C ASP A 269 46.50 0.82 17.29
N CYS A 270 46.02 1.83 18.00
CA CYS A 270 46.63 3.16 18.06
C CYS A 270 46.45 3.73 19.46
N GLY A 271 47.54 4.11 20.12
CA GLY A 271 47.50 4.64 21.48
C GLY A 271 46.89 3.69 22.52
N GLY A 272 46.96 2.37 22.30
CA GLY A 272 46.32 1.35 23.14
C GLY A 272 44.81 1.18 22.93
N CYS A 273 44.22 1.87 21.91
CA CYS A 273 42.82 1.77 21.55
C CYS A 273 42.67 1.01 20.24
N SER A 274 41.58 0.26 20.13
CA SER A 274 41.26 -0.55 18.93
C SER A 274 40.38 0.23 17.95
N PHE A 275 40.75 0.18 16.66
CA PHE A 275 40.01 0.80 15.55
C PHE A 275 39.73 -0.22 14.45
N THR A 276 38.59 -0.14 13.84
CA THR A 276 38.19 -1.05 12.77
C THR A 276 38.03 -0.29 11.46
N ALA A 277 38.71 -0.75 10.41
CA ALA A 277 38.52 -0.32 9.04
C ALA A 277 37.79 -1.43 8.27
N LYS A 278 36.76 -1.03 7.52
CA LYS A 278 36.00 -1.95 6.64
C LYS A 278 36.09 -1.49 5.20
N GLY A 279 36.22 -2.43 4.31
CA GLY A 279 36.24 -2.16 2.87
C GLY A 279 35.65 -3.30 2.06
N LYS A 280 35.32 -2.99 0.82
CA LYS A 280 34.71 -3.92 -0.11
C LYS A 280 35.35 -3.77 -1.48
N THR A 281 35.83 -4.91 -2.03
CA THR A 281 36.35 -4.96 -3.40
C THR A 281 35.46 -5.89 -4.21
N VAL A 282 34.84 -5.36 -5.27
CA VAL A 282 33.97 -6.15 -6.15
C VAL A 282 34.83 -7.06 -7.02
N LEU A 283 34.60 -8.37 -6.94
CA LEU A 283 35.26 -9.38 -7.76
C LEU A 283 34.46 -9.69 -9.03
N GLN A 284 33.14 -9.68 -8.92
CA GLN A 284 32.20 -9.95 -10.02
C GLN A 284 30.90 -9.17 -9.80
N MET A 285 30.52 -8.33 -10.75
CA MET A 285 29.27 -7.57 -10.64
C MET A 285 28.04 -8.48 -10.72
N GLY A 286 28.02 -9.45 -11.64
CA GLY A 286 26.89 -10.33 -11.85
C GLY A 286 25.59 -9.56 -12.06
N TRP A 287 24.50 -10.07 -11.54
CA TRP A 287 23.15 -9.47 -11.68
C TRP A 287 23.05 -7.99 -11.28
N LYS A 288 23.92 -7.52 -10.39
CA LYS A 288 23.93 -6.09 -9.99
C LYS A 288 24.32 -5.15 -11.11
N GLU A 289 25.04 -5.63 -12.13
CA GLU A 289 25.35 -4.80 -13.29
C GLU A 289 24.10 -4.50 -14.12
N VAL A 290 23.21 -5.48 -14.28
CA VAL A 290 21.89 -5.29 -14.93
C VAL A 290 21.08 -4.23 -14.16
N GLU A 291 21.00 -4.37 -12.84
CA GLU A 291 20.29 -3.43 -11.99
C GLU A 291 20.87 -2.01 -12.07
N ARG A 292 22.21 -1.91 -12.05
CA ARG A 292 22.92 -0.62 -12.17
C ARG A 292 22.64 0.06 -13.51
N LEU A 293 22.74 -0.67 -14.62
CA LEU A 293 22.48 -0.13 -15.94
C LEU A 293 21.00 0.24 -16.13
N TYR A 294 20.08 -0.57 -15.63
CA TYR A 294 18.67 -0.26 -15.61
C TYR A 294 18.40 1.07 -14.89
N ARG A 295 18.94 1.24 -13.68
CA ARG A 295 18.80 2.47 -12.90
C ARG A 295 19.48 3.68 -13.57
N LEU A 296 20.61 3.49 -14.25
CA LEU A 296 21.28 4.57 -15.01
C LEU A 296 20.41 5.04 -16.19
N GLY A 297 19.77 4.11 -16.90
CA GLY A 297 18.85 4.45 -17.99
C GLY A 297 17.65 5.28 -17.53
N MET A 298 17.25 5.13 -16.27
CA MET A 298 16.18 5.93 -15.65
C MET A 298 16.64 7.32 -15.17
N LYS A 299 17.96 7.55 -15.00
CA LYS A 299 18.57 8.74 -14.37
C LYS A 299 18.51 10.03 -15.17
N GLN A 300 17.66 10.19 -16.14
CA GLN A 300 17.29 11.53 -16.60
C GLN A 300 16.46 12.32 -15.57
N GLY A 301 16.22 11.79 -14.38
CA GLY A 301 15.51 12.47 -13.30
C GLY A 301 15.63 11.78 -11.95
N LYS A 302 16.48 12.30 -11.08
CA LYS A 302 16.54 12.14 -9.61
C LYS A 302 16.91 10.77 -9.05
N THR A 303 18.12 10.70 -8.54
CA THR A 303 18.56 9.67 -7.59
C THR A 303 18.84 10.31 -6.24
N GLU A 304 18.10 9.89 -5.22
CA GLU A 304 18.52 9.93 -3.82
C GLU A 304 18.43 8.52 -3.30
N GLU A 305 19.53 7.92 -3.18
CA GLU A 305 20.07 6.86 -2.32
C GLU A 305 21.11 6.09 -3.14
N GLN A 306 22.29 6.69 -3.23
CA GLN A 306 23.49 5.89 -3.47
C GLN A 306 23.65 5.01 -2.23
N ASP A 307 23.56 3.68 -2.39
CA ASP A 307 24.25 2.76 -1.50
C ASP A 307 25.67 3.32 -1.37
N ARG A 308 26.01 3.84 -0.20
CA ARG A 308 27.39 4.17 0.10
C ARG A 308 28.10 2.83 0.15
N GLU A 309 28.65 2.45 -0.99
CA GLU A 309 29.54 1.29 -1.03
C GLU A 309 30.71 1.60 -0.09
N ASP A 310 31.02 0.65 0.78
CA ASP A 310 32.22 0.75 1.59
C ASP A 310 33.40 0.97 0.63
N PRO A 311 34.25 1.97 0.88
CA PRO A 311 35.38 2.25 0.00
C PRO A 311 36.30 1.03 -0.06
N ALA A 312 36.94 0.81 -1.22
CA ALA A 312 37.99 -0.19 -1.30
C ALA A 312 39.13 0.20 -0.35
N LEU A 313 39.52 -0.70 0.54
CA LEU A 313 40.73 -0.51 1.35
C LEU A 313 41.99 -0.77 0.51
N PRO A 314 43.09 -0.06 0.76
CA PRO A 314 44.38 -0.45 0.22
C PRO A 314 44.77 -1.85 0.71
N GLU A 315 45.75 -2.47 0.08
CA GLU A 315 46.26 -3.75 0.55
C GLU A 315 46.87 -3.57 1.96
N LEU A 316 46.23 -4.17 2.95
CA LEU A 316 46.65 -4.15 4.33
C LEU A 316 47.28 -5.48 4.72
N ARG A 317 48.34 -5.43 5.55
CA ARG A 317 49.03 -6.62 6.09
C ARG A 317 49.15 -6.50 7.61
N GLU A 318 49.14 -7.61 8.31
CA GLU A 318 49.39 -7.64 9.75
C GLU A 318 50.77 -7.07 10.07
N SER A 319 50.84 -6.37 11.20
CA SER A 319 52.03 -5.63 11.65
C SER A 319 52.41 -4.44 10.77
N GLN A 320 51.62 -4.10 9.74
CA GLN A 320 51.83 -2.88 8.97
C GLN A 320 51.52 -1.65 9.82
N ALA A 321 52.42 -0.67 9.80
CA ALA A 321 52.31 0.55 10.57
C ALA A 321 51.98 1.76 9.69
N PHE A 322 51.16 2.65 10.19
CA PHE A 322 50.78 3.91 9.57
C PHE A 322 51.15 5.06 10.51
N ARG A 323 52.02 5.97 10.06
CA ARG A 323 52.50 7.07 10.87
C ARG A 323 52.80 8.31 10.03
N PRO A 324 52.43 9.51 10.47
CA PRO A 324 51.54 9.79 11.61
C PRO A 324 50.07 9.56 11.20
N VAL A 325 49.22 9.23 12.18
CA VAL A 325 47.77 9.27 11.99
C VAL A 325 47.22 10.60 12.51
N SER A 326 46.12 11.09 11.91
CA SER A 326 45.29 12.14 12.49
C SER A 326 44.04 11.53 13.11
N ALA A 327 43.67 12.04 14.27
CA ALA A 327 42.52 11.54 15.01
C ALA A 327 41.43 12.62 15.11
N SER A 328 40.17 12.22 14.93
CA SER A 328 39.04 13.13 15.03
C SER A 328 37.80 12.43 15.62
N VAL A 329 36.92 13.21 16.22
CA VAL A 329 35.66 12.68 16.74
C VAL A 329 34.57 12.93 15.72
N ARG A 330 33.92 11.87 15.25
CA ARG A 330 32.71 11.98 14.44
C ARG A 330 31.49 11.99 15.37
N GLU A 331 30.80 13.12 15.41
CA GLU A 331 29.57 13.28 16.16
C GLU A 331 28.39 12.75 15.35
N GLY A 332 27.46 12.05 16.00
CA GLY A 332 26.23 11.58 15.44
C GLY A 332 25.09 11.65 16.45
N ARG A 333 23.88 11.49 15.97
CA ARG A 333 22.68 11.34 16.80
C ARG A 333 21.88 10.15 16.36
N THR A 334 21.26 9.45 17.31
CA THR A 334 20.26 8.43 16.98
C THR A 334 19.08 9.09 16.28
N SER A 335 18.46 8.39 15.35
CA SER A 335 17.30 8.86 14.59
C SER A 335 16.10 7.95 14.84
N PRO A 336 14.88 8.50 14.85
CA PRO A 336 13.67 7.71 15.01
C PRO A 336 13.51 6.71 13.84
N PRO A 337 12.71 5.67 14.02
CA PRO A 337 12.31 4.83 12.89
C PRO A 337 11.61 5.69 11.82
N ARG A 338 11.78 5.34 10.56
CA ARG A 338 11.14 6.06 9.45
C ARG A 338 9.65 5.78 9.42
N HIS A 339 8.84 6.76 9.00
CA HIS A 339 7.44 6.52 8.67
C HIS A 339 7.31 5.40 7.64
N TYR A 340 6.21 4.66 7.71
CA TYR A 340 5.93 3.68 6.67
C TYR A 340 5.71 4.35 5.31
N THR A 341 6.28 3.74 4.28
CA THR A 341 5.90 3.90 2.87
C THR A 341 5.05 2.71 2.46
N GLU A 342 4.45 2.72 1.28
CA GLU A 342 3.74 1.51 0.81
C GLU A 342 4.68 0.30 0.70
N ASP A 343 5.94 0.49 0.25
CA ASP A 343 6.95 -0.57 0.27
C ASP A 343 7.11 -1.18 1.66
N SER A 344 7.42 -0.36 2.66
CA SER A 344 7.71 -0.87 4.00
C SER A 344 6.45 -1.36 4.75
N LEU A 345 5.27 -0.79 4.46
CA LEU A 345 4.03 -1.27 5.04
C LEU A 345 3.59 -2.61 4.44
N LEU A 346 3.71 -2.79 3.12
CA LEU A 346 3.45 -4.07 2.48
C LEU A 346 4.36 -5.18 3.04
N ALA A 347 5.65 -4.88 3.27
CA ALA A 347 6.57 -5.80 3.93
C ALA A 347 6.12 -6.14 5.37
N ALA A 348 5.71 -5.12 6.14
CA ALA A 348 5.19 -5.33 7.50
C ALA A 348 3.89 -6.15 7.50
N MET A 349 3.00 -5.95 6.52
CA MET A 349 1.79 -6.76 6.36
C MET A 349 2.10 -8.23 6.04
N GLU A 350 3.15 -8.51 5.24
CA GLU A 350 3.57 -9.88 4.92
C GLU A 350 4.09 -10.65 6.13
N THR A 351 4.76 -9.96 7.04
CA THR A 351 5.38 -10.57 8.23
C THR A 351 4.53 -10.45 9.49
N ALA A 352 3.43 -9.69 9.44
CA ALA A 352 2.58 -9.47 10.60
C ALA A 352 1.93 -10.79 11.08
N GLY A 353 1.92 -11.02 12.40
CA GLY A 353 1.33 -12.22 13.01
C GLY A 353 2.19 -13.48 12.94
N VAL A 354 3.41 -13.38 12.40
CA VAL A 354 4.36 -14.51 12.35
C VAL A 354 4.97 -14.79 13.73
N GLU A 355 5.12 -13.75 14.56
CA GLU A 355 5.59 -13.87 15.93
C GLU A 355 4.47 -14.44 16.79
N GLY A 356 4.57 -15.72 17.18
CA GLY A 356 3.60 -16.41 18.04
C GLY A 356 2.82 -17.54 17.36
N LEU A 357 3.05 -17.80 16.07
CA LEU A 357 2.51 -18.99 15.41
C LEU A 357 3.32 -20.24 15.78
N PRO A 358 2.69 -21.42 15.93
CA PRO A 358 3.38 -22.69 16.10
C PRO A 358 4.35 -22.95 14.95
N GLU A 359 5.46 -23.67 15.24
CA GLU A 359 6.38 -24.16 14.21
C GLU A 359 5.62 -25.01 13.18
N GLY A 360 5.69 -24.64 11.89
CA GLY A 360 4.95 -25.32 10.81
C GLY A 360 3.62 -24.68 10.40
N ALA A 361 3.14 -23.65 11.08
CA ALA A 361 1.99 -22.89 10.63
C ALA A 361 2.30 -22.10 9.36
N GLU A 362 1.37 -22.08 8.41
CA GLU A 362 1.52 -21.31 7.18
C GLU A 362 1.55 -19.80 7.49
N ARG A 363 2.65 -19.16 7.14
CA ARG A 363 2.91 -17.75 7.44
C ARG A 363 2.19 -16.86 6.43
N LYS A 364 0.89 -16.73 6.57
CA LYS A 364 0.08 -15.74 5.81
C LYS A 364 -0.03 -14.47 6.64
N GLY A 365 0.66 -13.41 6.26
CA GLY A 365 0.54 -12.10 6.88
C GLY A 365 -0.87 -11.50 6.77
N LEU A 366 -0.98 -10.19 6.97
CA LEU A 366 -2.23 -9.45 6.82
C LEU A 366 -2.63 -9.32 5.35
N GLY A 367 -3.74 -9.93 4.98
CA GLY A 367 -4.29 -9.91 3.62
C GLY A 367 -3.46 -10.72 2.61
N THR A 368 -4.04 -10.94 1.46
CA THR A 368 -3.37 -11.58 0.32
C THR A 368 -2.72 -10.53 -0.59
N PRO A 369 -1.75 -10.89 -1.45
CA PRO A 369 -1.20 -9.96 -2.45
C PRO A 369 -2.28 -9.23 -3.24
N ALA A 370 -3.35 -9.93 -3.62
CA ALA A 370 -4.46 -9.37 -4.39
C ALA A 370 -5.30 -8.32 -3.63
N THR A 371 -5.31 -8.35 -2.30
CA THR A 371 -6.20 -7.49 -1.47
C THR A 371 -5.49 -6.34 -0.78
N ARG A 372 -4.17 -6.43 -0.55
CA ARG A 372 -3.40 -5.42 0.21
C ARG A 372 -3.53 -4.03 -0.37
N ALA A 373 -3.39 -3.87 -1.70
CA ALA A 373 -3.52 -2.58 -2.38
C ALA A 373 -4.87 -1.92 -2.10
N ALA A 374 -5.98 -2.66 -2.25
CA ALA A 374 -7.32 -2.15 -2.00
C ALA A 374 -7.53 -1.75 -0.52
N ILE A 375 -6.89 -2.44 0.43
CA ILE A 375 -6.94 -2.08 1.85
C ILE A 375 -6.23 -0.75 2.10
N LEU A 376 -5.05 -0.53 1.52
CA LEU A 376 -4.32 0.73 1.63
C LEU A 376 -5.13 1.89 1.04
N GLU A 377 -5.69 1.72 -0.17
CA GLU A 377 -6.56 2.72 -0.77
C GLU A 377 -7.80 3.01 0.09
N LYS A 378 -8.40 1.98 0.68
CA LYS A 378 -9.56 2.16 1.56
C LYS A 378 -9.21 2.95 2.82
N LEU A 379 -8.07 2.68 3.47
CA LEU A 379 -7.60 3.44 4.63
C LEU A 379 -7.46 4.93 4.33
N VAL A 380 -6.94 5.27 3.15
CA VAL A 380 -6.81 6.65 2.68
C VAL A 380 -8.18 7.25 2.34
N ALA A 381 -9.01 6.51 1.58
CA ALA A 381 -10.31 7.00 1.13
C ALA A 381 -11.30 7.29 2.29
N VAL A 382 -11.24 6.52 3.40
CA VAL A 382 -12.08 6.76 4.60
C VAL A 382 -11.47 7.78 5.56
N GLY A 383 -10.28 8.29 5.25
CA GLY A 383 -9.61 9.35 6.02
C GLY A 383 -8.94 8.88 7.30
N PHE A 384 -8.57 7.61 7.42
CA PHE A 384 -7.79 7.10 8.55
C PHE A 384 -6.28 7.29 8.37
N VAL A 385 -5.84 7.37 7.11
CA VAL A 385 -4.45 7.56 6.71
C VAL A 385 -4.37 8.64 5.65
N GLU A 386 -3.35 9.47 5.71
CA GLU A 386 -3.00 10.41 4.65
C GLU A 386 -1.66 10.05 4.00
N ARG A 387 -1.55 10.31 2.68
CA ARG A 387 -0.29 10.20 1.95
C ARG A 387 0.43 11.55 1.96
N LYS A 388 1.61 11.61 2.58
CA LYS A 388 2.51 12.77 2.50
C LYS A 388 3.74 12.39 1.68
N LYS A 389 3.78 12.72 0.41
CA LYS A 389 4.76 12.20 -0.56
C LYS A 389 4.65 10.67 -0.64
N LYS A 390 5.73 9.94 -0.30
CA LYS A 390 5.71 8.46 -0.24
C LYS A 390 5.29 7.92 1.14
N GLN A 391 5.15 8.78 2.17
CA GLN A 391 4.87 8.36 3.53
C GLN A 391 3.37 8.17 3.77
N LEU A 392 3.03 7.17 4.56
CA LEU A 392 1.69 6.88 5.05
C LEU A 392 1.62 7.28 6.53
N ILE A 393 0.80 8.29 6.83
CA ILE A 393 0.70 8.87 8.18
C ILE A 393 -0.74 8.68 8.68
N PRO A 394 -0.93 8.07 9.87
CA PRO A 394 -2.26 7.96 10.44
C PRO A 394 -2.80 9.35 10.80
N THR A 395 -4.06 9.59 10.47
CA THR A 395 -4.77 10.80 10.89
C THR A 395 -5.18 10.70 12.35
N GLU A 396 -5.60 11.81 12.95
CA GLU A 396 -6.19 11.80 14.29
C GLU A 396 -7.39 10.84 14.37
N LYS A 397 -8.28 10.86 13.36
CA LYS A 397 -9.40 9.92 13.25
C LYS A 397 -8.94 8.46 13.22
N GLY A 398 -7.87 8.15 12.48
CA GLY A 398 -7.30 6.80 12.42
C GLY A 398 -6.67 6.37 13.73
N THR A 399 -5.93 7.26 14.39
CA THR A 399 -5.33 7.02 15.72
C THR A 399 -6.41 6.77 16.77
N ASN A 400 -7.44 7.60 16.79
CA ASN A 400 -8.55 7.48 17.72
C ASN A 400 -9.33 6.16 17.50
N LEU A 401 -9.52 5.73 16.23
CA LEU A 401 -10.13 4.43 15.97
C LEU A 401 -9.32 3.28 16.59
N VAL A 402 -8.00 3.24 16.38
CA VAL A 402 -7.15 2.19 16.97
C VAL A 402 -7.19 2.23 18.50
N THR A 403 -7.31 3.41 19.09
CA THR A 403 -7.39 3.59 20.54
C THR A 403 -8.68 2.98 21.13
N VAL A 404 -9.82 3.11 20.44
CA VAL A 404 -11.11 2.63 20.95
C VAL A 404 -11.41 1.17 20.56
N LEU A 405 -10.69 0.60 19.60
CA LEU A 405 -10.87 -0.80 19.21
C LEU A 405 -10.28 -1.74 20.26
N PRO A 406 -10.94 -2.87 20.56
CA PRO A 406 -10.39 -3.91 21.42
C PRO A 406 -9.18 -4.60 20.76
N ASP A 407 -8.29 -5.14 21.59
CA ASP A 407 -7.00 -5.67 21.15
C ASP A 407 -7.14 -6.82 20.14
N ASN A 408 -8.14 -7.68 20.30
CA ASN A 408 -8.39 -8.79 19.38
C ASN A 408 -8.70 -8.31 17.94
N ILE A 409 -9.47 -7.24 17.77
CA ILE A 409 -9.86 -6.70 16.45
C ILE A 409 -8.69 -6.01 15.74
N LYS A 410 -7.77 -5.41 16.48
CA LYS A 410 -6.58 -4.74 15.93
C LYS A 410 -5.32 -5.60 15.89
N SER A 411 -5.42 -6.85 16.38
CA SER A 411 -4.30 -7.80 16.38
C SER A 411 -4.18 -8.55 15.04
N PRO A 412 -2.99 -8.70 14.48
CA PRO A 412 -2.74 -9.60 13.35
C PRO A 412 -3.02 -11.07 13.67
N MET A 413 -2.96 -11.45 14.96
CA MET A 413 -3.17 -12.84 15.41
C MET A 413 -4.56 -13.38 15.05
N LEU A 414 -5.61 -12.55 15.18
CA LEU A 414 -6.97 -12.93 14.78
C LEU A 414 -7.01 -13.41 13.32
N THR A 415 -6.27 -12.73 12.43
CA THR A 415 -6.19 -13.13 11.01
C THR A 415 -5.49 -14.48 10.87
N ALA A 416 -4.40 -14.70 11.59
CA ALA A 416 -3.64 -15.94 11.52
C ALA A 416 -4.44 -17.14 12.07
N GLU A 417 -5.16 -16.95 13.17
CA GLU A 417 -6.05 -17.95 13.74
C GLU A 417 -7.17 -18.35 12.77
N TRP A 418 -7.82 -17.38 12.16
CA TRP A 418 -8.89 -17.67 11.18
C TRP A 418 -8.36 -18.42 9.96
N GLU A 419 -7.21 -18.00 9.40
CA GLU A 419 -6.62 -18.71 8.26
C GLU A 419 -6.26 -20.15 8.62
N SER A 420 -5.78 -20.40 9.85
CA SER A 420 -5.52 -21.74 10.36
C SER A 420 -6.81 -22.57 10.45
N MET A 421 -7.89 -22.01 11.01
CA MET A 421 -9.19 -22.69 11.12
C MET A 421 -9.81 -22.94 9.73
N LEU A 422 -9.73 -21.99 8.81
CA LEU A 422 -10.21 -22.15 7.43
C LEU A 422 -9.48 -23.29 6.70
N LYS A 423 -8.17 -23.46 6.95
CA LYS A 423 -7.43 -24.62 6.44
C LYS A 423 -7.90 -25.95 7.03
N GLN A 424 -8.27 -25.96 8.30
CA GLN A 424 -8.86 -27.17 8.91
C GLN A 424 -10.22 -27.50 8.25
N VAL A 425 -11.04 -26.49 7.91
CA VAL A 425 -12.28 -26.69 7.13
C VAL A 425 -11.96 -27.26 5.74
N GLU A 426 -11.01 -26.69 5.02
CA GLU A 426 -10.57 -27.18 3.71
C GLU A 426 -10.10 -28.65 3.74
N ARG A 427 -9.40 -29.04 4.81
CA ARG A 427 -8.92 -30.43 5.00
C ARG A 427 -10.02 -31.36 5.54
N GLY A 428 -11.15 -30.82 6.02
CA GLY A 428 -12.22 -31.58 6.66
C GLY A 428 -11.91 -32.00 8.11
N GLU A 429 -10.97 -31.32 8.74
CA GLU A 429 -10.60 -31.48 10.16
C GLU A 429 -11.55 -30.67 11.07
N ALA A 430 -12.22 -29.66 10.51
CA ALA A 430 -13.27 -28.87 11.16
C ALA A 430 -14.45 -28.67 10.19
N THR A 431 -15.63 -28.32 10.73
CA THR A 431 -16.81 -28.01 9.91
C THR A 431 -16.99 -26.53 9.69
N ALA A 432 -17.62 -26.15 8.57
CA ALA A 432 -17.97 -24.78 8.23
C ALA A 432 -18.89 -24.14 9.29
N GLU A 433 -19.86 -24.93 9.78
CA GLU A 433 -20.83 -24.51 10.79
C GLU A 433 -20.13 -24.13 12.11
N ALA A 434 -19.22 -24.98 12.60
CA ALA A 434 -18.49 -24.72 13.85
C ALA A 434 -17.64 -23.44 13.75
N PHE A 435 -16.97 -23.23 12.59
CA PHE A 435 -16.23 -21.99 12.35
C PHE A 435 -17.16 -20.77 12.38
N MET A 436 -18.26 -20.80 11.63
CA MET A 436 -19.20 -19.66 11.54
C MET A 436 -19.93 -19.40 12.88
N GLU A 437 -20.20 -20.43 13.68
CA GLU A 437 -20.78 -20.27 15.03
C GLU A 437 -19.79 -19.55 15.97
N GLY A 438 -18.51 -19.89 15.93
CA GLY A 438 -17.46 -19.17 16.65
C GLY A 438 -17.39 -17.68 16.25
N ILE A 439 -17.47 -17.38 14.94
CA ILE A 439 -17.50 -16.00 14.43
C ILE A 439 -18.75 -15.24 14.91
N ALA A 440 -19.91 -15.88 14.88
CA ALA A 440 -21.16 -15.30 15.38
C ALA A 440 -21.10 -15.05 16.89
N GLY A 441 -20.50 -15.96 17.67
CA GLY A 441 -20.22 -15.80 19.10
C GLY A 441 -19.35 -14.58 19.36
N MET A 442 -18.19 -14.49 18.72
CA MET A 442 -17.29 -13.34 18.84
C MET A 442 -17.98 -12.01 18.47
N SER A 443 -18.83 -12.00 17.44
CA SER A 443 -19.55 -10.79 17.04
C SER A 443 -20.61 -10.38 18.08
N ARG A 444 -21.28 -11.35 18.74
CA ARG A 444 -22.23 -11.09 19.85
C ARG A 444 -21.50 -10.53 21.07
N GLU A 445 -20.43 -11.18 21.51
CA GLU A 445 -19.60 -10.73 22.62
C GLU A 445 -19.07 -9.30 22.39
N LEU A 446 -18.61 -9.00 21.19
CA LEU A 446 -18.14 -7.66 20.83
C LEU A 446 -19.25 -6.60 21.05
N VAL A 447 -20.49 -6.89 20.66
CA VAL A 447 -21.62 -5.97 20.83
C VAL A 447 -22.05 -5.88 22.30
N GLU A 448 -22.09 -6.97 23.03
CA GLU A 448 -22.50 -7.02 24.43
C GLU A 448 -21.51 -6.30 25.36
N GLN A 449 -20.21 -6.42 25.07
CA GLN A 449 -19.15 -5.77 25.86
C GLN A 449 -19.04 -4.27 25.60
N HIS A 450 -19.56 -3.76 24.49
CA HIS A 450 -19.40 -2.36 24.06
C HIS A 450 -20.77 -1.67 23.88
N THR A 451 -21.57 -1.60 24.93
CA THR A 451 -22.90 -0.97 24.89
C THR A 451 -22.86 0.56 25.02
N THR A 452 -21.83 1.11 25.67
CA THR A 452 -21.62 2.54 25.87
C THR A 452 -20.14 2.88 25.66
N PRO A 453 -19.80 4.10 25.19
CA PRO A 453 -18.41 4.52 25.12
C PRO A 453 -17.78 4.56 26.51
N GLU A 454 -16.57 4.08 26.65
CA GLU A 454 -15.79 4.25 27.88
C GLU A 454 -15.58 5.75 28.16
N GLU A 455 -15.69 6.17 29.43
CA GLU A 455 -15.55 7.58 29.84
C GLU A 455 -14.26 8.22 29.33
N ARG A 456 -13.12 7.48 29.38
CA ARG A 456 -11.80 7.95 28.91
C ARG A 456 -11.76 8.24 27.41
N PHE A 457 -12.69 7.71 26.63
CA PHE A 457 -12.74 7.88 25.17
C PHE A 457 -13.82 8.85 24.70
N LYS A 458 -14.58 9.43 25.64
CA LYS A 458 -15.54 10.49 25.32
C LYS A 458 -14.80 11.71 24.76
N GLY A 459 -15.27 12.25 23.63
CA GLY A 459 -14.68 13.40 22.97
C GLY A 459 -13.50 13.10 22.02
N LEU A 460 -13.04 11.85 21.89
CA LEU A 460 -12.00 11.49 20.90
C LEU A 460 -12.46 11.71 19.45
N PHE A 461 -13.75 11.56 19.21
CA PHE A 461 -14.35 11.92 17.93
C PHE A 461 -15.21 13.15 18.22
N PRO A 462 -14.62 14.37 18.25
CA PRO A 462 -15.44 15.57 18.31
C PRO A 462 -16.48 15.37 17.24
N GLU A 463 -17.77 15.57 17.60
CA GLU A 463 -18.85 15.55 16.61
C GLU A 463 -18.23 16.32 15.46
N ALA A 464 -17.82 15.62 14.38
CA ALA A 464 -17.53 16.29 13.14
C ALA A 464 -18.71 17.21 13.08
N GLU A 465 -18.50 18.56 13.10
CA GLU A 465 -19.61 19.44 12.92
C GLU A 465 -20.42 18.71 11.86
N SER A 466 -21.29 17.81 12.33
CA SER A 466 -22.44 17.38 11.59
C SER A 466 -23.02 18.73 11.48
N GLY A 467 -22.48 19.43 10.43
CA GLY A 467 -22.97 20.72 10.15
C GLY A 467 -24.41 20.42 10.20
N ARG A 468 -25.11 20.83 11.28
CA ARG A 468 -26.54 20.67 11.41
C ARG A 468 -26.98 21.04 10.05
N ARG A 469 -27.29 19.99 9.23
CA ARG A 469 -27.55 20.22 7.82
C ARG A 469 -28.63 21.24 7.91
N GLU A 470 -28.31 22.51 7.64
CA GLU A 470 -29.25 23.58 7.84
C GLU A 470 -30.47 23.17 7.11
N ALA A 471 -31.58 23.07 7.83
CA ALA A 471 -32.84 22.71 7.20
C ALA A 471 -33.04 23.68 6.05
N VAL A 472 -33.18 23.19 4.86
CA VAL A 472 -33.41 24.01 3.67
C VAL A 472 -34.75 24.73 3.75
N GLY A 473 -35.64 24.20 4.56
CA GLY A 473 -36.97 24.76 4.87
C GLY A 473 -37.82 23.80 5.68
N VAL A 474 -39.07 24.13 5.84
CA VAL A 474 -40.08 23.34 6.55
C VAL A 474 -40.90 22.55 5.54
N CYS A 475 -41.19 21.30 5.83
CA CYS A 475 -41.99 20.44 4.99
C CYS A 475 -43.46 20.90 4.92
N PRO A 476 -44.03 21.18 3.76
CA PRO A 476 -45.42 21.64 3.65
C PRO A 476 -46.44 20.55 4.03
N ARG A 477 -46.05 19.26 4.09
CA ARG A 477 -46.95 18.16 4.44
C ARG A 477 -47.04 17.87 5.93
N CYS A 478 -45.90 17.88 6.62
CA CYS A 478 -45.85 17.43 8.03
C CYS A 478 -45.20 18.45 8.99
N GLY A 479 -44.70 19.58 8.50
CA GLY A 479 -44.01 20.57 9.32
C GLY A 479 -42.59 20.21 9.77
N GLY A 480 -42.09 19.03 9.39
CA GLY A 480 -40.73 18.57 9.69
C GLY A 480 -39.66 19.30 8.89
N ALA A 481 -38.41 19.19 9.32
CA ALA A 481 -37.28 19.80 8.61
C ALA A 481 -37.05 19.10 7.25
N VAL A 482 -36.76 19.89 6.21
CA VAL A 482 -36.34 19.38 4.88
C VAL A 482 -34.86 19.60 4.72
N MET A 483 -34.12 18.50 4.52
CA MET A 483 -32.66 18.45 4.48
C MET A 483 -32.14 18.23 3.07
N GLU A 484 -30.96 18.79 2.76
CA GLU A 484 -30.31 18.56 1.47
C GLU A 484 -29.56 17.21 1.44
N GLY A 485 -29.92 16.37 0.47
CA GLY A 485 -29.20 15.13 0.11
C GLY A 485 -28.50 15.24 -1.25
N LYS A 486 -27.77 14.20 -1.63
CA LYS A 486 -27.07 14.16 -2.94
C LYS A 486 -28.00 14.34 -4.12
N LYS A 487 -29.17 13.68 -4.12
CA LYS A 487 -30.11 13.63 -5.26
C LYS A 487 -31.29 14.59 -5.14
N GLY A 488 -31.51 15.24 -3.98
CA GLY A 488 -32.69 16.07 -3.74
C GLY A 488 -32.73 16.64 -2.31
N PHE A 489 -33.88 17.20 -1.97
CA PHE A 489 -34.19 17.74 -0.66
C PHE A 489 -35.32 16.88 -0.07
N PHE A 490 -35.10 16.31 1.11
CA PHE A 490 -35.93 15.26 1.71
C PHE A 490 -36.41 15.68 3.10
N CYS A 491 -37.68 15.39 3.40
CA CYS A 491 -38.19 15.57 4.74
C CYS A 491 -37.60 14.52 5.71
N GLU A 492 -37.22 14.92 6.93
CA GLU A 492 -36.71 14.01 7.96
C GLU A 492 -37.83 13.19 8.66
N GLY A 493 -39.10 13.55 8.46
CA GLY A 493 -40.22 12.78 9.01
C GLY A 493 -40.27 11.38 8.44
N ARG A 494 -40.12 10.35 9.28
CA ARG A 494 -39.99 8.94 8.88
C ARG A 494 -41.16 8.42 8.01
N GLU A 495 -42.35 8.96 8.23
CA GLU A 495 -43.57 8.58 7.48
C GLU A 495 -43.94 9.61 6.39
N CYS A 496 -43.16 10.69 6.27
CA CYS A 496 -43.43 11.75 5.31
C CYS A 496 -42.63 11.52 4.02
N GLY A 497 -43.29 11.10 2.95
CA GLY A 497 -42.68 10.89 1.64
C GLY A 497 -42.37 12.16 0.84
N PHE A 498 -42.33 13.38 1.46
CA PHE A 498 -42.05 14.61 0.73
C PHE A 498 -40.60 14.68 0.28
N ALA A 499 -40.41 14.91 -1.04
CA ALA A 499 -39.10 15.07 -1.64
C ALA A 499 -39.11 16.03 -2.83
N LEU A 500 -38.13 16.93 -2.89
CA LEU A 500 -37.83 17.76 -4.04
C LEU A 500 -36.57 17.26 -4.72
N TRP A 501 -36.71 16.64 -5.89
CA TRP A 501 -35.56 16.09 -6.62
C TRP A 501 -34.80 17.18 -7.38
N LYS A 502 -33.45 17.21 -7.26
CA LYS A 502 -32.58 18.16 -7.99
C LYS A 502 -32.70 18.00 -9.50
N GLU A 503 -32.85 16.77 -9.95
CA GLU A 503 -33.08 16.40 -11.34
C GLU A 503 -34.51 15.83 -11.45
N ASN A 504 -35.46 16.65 -11.80
CA ASN A 504 -36.84 16.25 -12.06
C ASN A 504 -37.28 16.68 -13.46
N ARG A 505 -38.33 16.05 -13.99
CA ARG A 505 -38.80 16.29 -15.36
C ARG A 505 -39.19 17.75 -15.64
N PHE A 506 -39.75 18.47 -14.66
CA PHE A 506 -40.15 19.85 -14.84
C PHE A 506 -38.95 20.75 -15.09
N PHE A 507 -37.91 20.69 -14.24
CA PHE A 507 -36.70 21.49 -14.39
C PHE A 507 -35.84 21.02 -15.57
N ALA A 508 -35.76 19.72 -15.84
CA ALA A 508 -35.04 19.16 -16.98
C ALA A 508 -35.62 19.70 -18.31
N ALA A 509 -36.94 19.72 -18.49
CA ALA A 509 -37.62 20.29 -19.67
C ALA A 509 -37.37 21.80 -19.82
N LYS A 510 -36.96 22.49 -18.76
CA LYS A 510 -36.60 23.92 -18.78
C LYS A 510 -35.10 24.16 -18.87
N LYS A 511 -34.30 23.11 -19.09
CA LYS A 511 -32.81 23.11 -19.08
C LYS A 511 -32.23 23.74 -17.80
N LYS A 512 -32.87 23.49 -16.64
CA LYS A 512 -32.47 23.97 -15.31
C LYS A 512 -32.38 22.81 -14.34
N LYS A 513 -31.67 23.04 -13.22
CA LYS A 513 -31.63 22.15 -12.06
C LYS A 513 -32.19 22.89 -10.85
N LEU A 514 -32.84 22.16 -9.95
CA LEU A 514 -33.31 22.73 -8.68
C LEU A 514 -32.13 22.95 -7.73
N THR A 515 -31.77 24.20 -7.47
CA THR A 515 -30.70 24.61 -6.54
C THR A 515 -31.20 24.66 -5.11
N LYS A 516 -30.28 24.66 -4.10
CA LYS A 516 -30.61 24.83 -2.68
C LYS A 516 -31.39 26.14 -2.43
N ALA A 517 -30.96 27.26 -3.03
CA ALA A 517 -31.62 28.54 -2.91
C ALA A 517 -33.05 28.51 -3.46
N ALA A 518 -33.26 27.89 -4.63
CA ALA A 518 -34.60 27.77 -5.22
C ALA A 518 -35.49 26.82 -4.39
N ALA A 519 -34.95 25.73 -3.86
CA ALA A 519 -35.67 24.82 -2.97
C ALA A 519 -36.07 25.51 -1.66
N SER A 520 -35.17 26.30 -1.07
CA SER A 520 -35.47 27.07 0.14
C SER A 520 -36.59 28.12 -0.07
N ALA A 521 -36.56 28.84 -1.21
CA ALA A 521 -37.61 29.79 -1.55
C ALA A 521 -38.97 29.08 -1.78
N LEU A 522 -38.98 27.94 -2.48
CA LEU A 522 -40.18 27.14 -2.68
C LEU A 522 -40.77 26.59 -1.37
N LEU A 523 -39.92 26.17 -0.43
CA LEU A 523 -40.37 25.67 0.87
C LEU A 523 -40.87 26.81 1.80
N LYS A 524 -40.27 28.00 1.72
CA LYS A 524 -40.59 29.14 2.58
C LYS A 524 -41.79 29.97 2.07
N GLU A 525 -41.81 30.21 0.75
CA GLU A 525 -42.75 31.14 0.13
C GLU A 525 -43.74 30.46 -0.83
N GLY A 526 -43.59 29.14 -1.03
CA GLY A 526 -44.37 28.37 -2.02
C GLY A 526 -44.02 28.69 -3.48
N ARG A 527 -43.14 29.68 -3.71
CA ARG A 527 -42.79 30.16 -5.06
C ARG A 527 -41.38 30.70 -5.15
N VAL A 528 -40.82 30.71 -6.35
CA VAL A 528 -39.50 31.26 -6.65
C VAL A 528 -39.47 31.87 -8.06
N SER A 529 -38.93 33.09 -8.19
CA SER A 529 -38.69 33.71 -9.50
C SER A 529 -37.46 33.10 -10.15
N MET A 530 -37.60 32.62 -11.39
CA MET A 530 -36.50 32.01 -12.15
C MET A 530 -36.40 32.66 -13.52
N SER A 531 -35.17 33.03 -13.89
CA SER A 531 -34.86 33.60 -15.19
C SER A 531 -34.26 32.57 -16.14
N GLY A 532 -34.44 32.78 -17.42
CA GLY A 532 -33.84 31.97 -18.48
C GLY A 532 -34.35 30.50 -18.53
N LEU A 533 -35.63 30.29 -18.22
CA LEU A 533 -36.32 28.99 -18.40
C LEU A 533 -36.50 28.71 -19.89
N TYR A 534 -36.13 27.54 -20.37
CA TYR A 534 -36.23 27.17 -21.80
C TYR A 534 -37.64 26.73 -22.17
N SER A 535 -38.15 27.20 -23.31
CA SER A 535 -39.41 26.77 -23.91
C SER A 535 -39.16 25.93 -25.14
N GLU A 536 -39.55 24.64 -25.11
CA GLU A 536 -39.48 23.76 -26.27
C GLU A 536 -40.37 24.21 -27.45
N LYS A 537 -41.50 24.86 -27.15
CA LYS A 537 -42.42 25.35 -28.19
C LYS A 537 -41.87 26.51 -29.03
N THR A 538 -41.09 27.38 -28.41
CA THR A 538 -40.62 28.61 -29.07
C THR A 538 -39.11 28.62 -29.31
N GLY A 539 -38.36 27.65 -28.77
CA GLY A 539 -36.87 27.62 -28.81
C GLY A 539 -36.18 28.75 -28.07
N ARG A 540 -36.92 29.55 -27.29
CA ARG A 540 -36.40 30.74 -26.59
C ARG A 540 -36.43 30.59 -25.07
N THR A 541 -35.66 31.40 -24.36
CA THR A 541 -35.69 31.49 -22.92
C THR A 541 -36.71 32.57 -22.47
N TYR A 542 -37.27 32.37 -21.28
CA TYR A 542 -38.22 33.27 -20.66
C TYR A 542 -38.05 33.28 -19.13
N ASP A 543 -38.60 34.29 -18.48
CA ASP A 543 -38.60 34.41 -17.04
C ASP A 543 -40.02 34.13 -16.52
N ALA A 544 -40.13 33.38 -15.43
CA ALA A 544 -41.42 33.09 -14.80
C ALA A 544 -41.24 32.83 -13.29
N VAL A 545 -42.35 32.89 -12.57
CA VAL A 545 -42.40 32.40 -11.19
C VAL A 545 -42.78 30.92 -11.22
N VAL A 546 -41.93 30.09 -10.60
CA VAL A 546 -42.20 28.68 -10.37
C VAL A 546 -42.88 28.53 -9.03
N MET A 547 -44.02 27.90 -8.99
CA MET A 547 -44.81 27.64 -7.79
C MET A 547 -44.74 26.16 -7.42
N LEU A 548 -44.66 25.88 -6.13
CA LEU A 548 -44.77 24.53 -5.59
C LEU A 548 -46.24 24.08 -5.68
N ASP A 549 -46.49 22.95 -6.32
CA ASP A 549 -47.83 22.33 -6.47
C ASP A 549 -47.81 20.92 -5.88
N ASP A 550 -47.88 20.87 -4.54
CA ASP A 550 -47.86 19.60 -3.82
C ASP A 550 -49.29 19.09 -3.59
N THR A 551 -49.65 18.05 -4.31
CA THR A 551 -50.96 17.39 -4.18
C THR A 551 -50.97 16.23 -3.18
N GLY A 552 -49.91 16.07 -2.39
CA GLY A 552 -49.75 14.95 -1.44
C GLY A 552 -49.36 13.59 -2.09
N GLY A 553 -49.17 13.54 -3.40
CA GLY A 553 -48.81 12.34 -4.11
C GLY A 553 -47.32 11.93 -3.96
N LYS A 554 -46.96 10.86 -4.67
CA LYS A 554 -45.56 10.34 -4.63
C LYS A 554 -44.52 11.36 -5.11
N TYR A 555 -44.89 12.26 -6.01
CA TYR A 555 -44.03 13.29 -6.58
C TYR A 555 -44.66 14.67 -6.39
N VAL A 556 -43.80 15.63 -6.09
CA VAL A 556 -44.18 17.05 -6.00
C VAL A 556 -44.17 17.63 -7.42
N ASN A 557 -45.19 18.39 -7.78
CA ASN A 557 -45.31 19.07 -9.05
C ASN A 557 -45.00 20.56 -8.93
N PHE A 558 -44.90 21.24 -10.08
CA PHE A 558 -44.62 22.67 -10.17
C PHE A 558 -45.49 23.30 -11.23
N LYS A 559 -45.94 24.52 -10.95
CA LYS A 559 -46.73 25.38 -11.87
C LYS A 559 -45.93 26.63 -12.23
N LEU A 560 -46.24 27.20 -13.40
CA LEU A 560 -45.66 28.48 -13.84
C LEU A 560 -46.69 29.57 -13.73
N GLU A 561 -46.28 30.66 -13.13
CA GLU A 561 -47.01 31.93 -13.13
C GLU A 561 -46.19 32.96 -13.91
N PHE A 562 -46.81 33.65 -14.83
CA PHE A 562 -46.17 34.67 -15.63
C PHE A 562 -46.43 36.05 -15.02
N PRO A 563 -45.44 36.90 -14.81
CA PRO A 563 -45.66 38.24 -14.32
C PRO A 563 -46.56 39.02 -15.32
N ALA A 564 -47.55 39.70 -14.80
CA ALA A 564 -48.45 40.55 -15.63
C ALA A 564 -47.59 41.49 -16.48
N LYS A 565 -47.80 41.53 -17.78
CA LYS A 565 -47.14 42.49 -18.68
C LYS A 565 -47.41 43.90 -18.14
N LYS A 566 -46.37 44.60 -17.64
CA LYS A 566 -46.45 46.03 -17.39
C LYS A 566 -46.84 46.69 -18.68
N GLY A 567 -48.08 47.23 -18.71
CA GLY A 567 -48.62 47.92 -19.88
C GLY A 567 -47.67 49.03 -20.30
N ARG A 568 -47.25 49.05 -21.56
CA ARG A 568 -46.58 50.20 -22.17
C ARG A 568 -47.56 51.35 -22.03
N LYS A 569 -47.29 52.32 -21.13
CA LYS A 569 -47.90 53.65 -21.26
C LYS A 569 -47.44 54.22 -22.60
N LYS A 570 -48.48 54.54 -23.42
CA LYS A 570 -48.33 55.30 -24.65
C LYS A 570 -47.78 56.68 -24.35
#